data_7cb7ba5fe9420954b78d311cde36d8aa
#
_entry.id   7cb7ba5fe9420954b78d311cde36d8aa
#
_cell.length_a   1.000
_cell.length_b   1.000
_cell.length_c   1.000
_cell.angle_alpha   90.00
_cell.angle_beta   90.00
_cell.angle_gamma   90.00
#
_symmetry.space_group_name_H-M   'P 1'
#
loop_
_entity.id
_entity.type
_entity.pdbx_description
1 polymer ?
#
loop_
_entity_poly.entity_id
_entity_poly.type
_entity_poly.pdbx_seq_one_letter_code
_entity_poly.pdbx_strand_id
1 'polypeptide(L)'
;MDLSHRPALGASLLPLAAWTALTVLTPPAARAEMAPALLLARDWTPGRSPQGFLVSEKFDGVRALWDGRQLRFRGGGVVSAPAWFLARLPRQALDGELWLGHGRFDEVSALLRRGDPQDPGWRAVQYRVFELPDAPGGFAQRASQIEALVAATAWPQLVAVAQRPMADATALQQWLDEVVAAGGEGLVLHRADAVYQTGRTEALFKFKPVQDAEAVVIGHAPGHGKYAGQVGALRVRNDAGQVFLLGSGLKDSQRREPLPVGTRVTYSWRGLTATGLPRFATLLRVREPGF
;
A
#
# COMPACT_ATOMS: atom_id res chain seq x y z
N MET A 1 30.36 -92.46 -50.60
CA MET A 1 30.55 -92.80 -49.23
C MET A 1 31.08 -91.57 -48.53
N ASP A 2 30.35 -90.91 -48.00
CA ASP A 2 30.51 -90.02 -46.88
C ASP A 2 29.79 -88.68 -47.10
N LEU A 3 28.79 -88.54 -46.31
CA LEU A 3 27.91 -87.39 -46.34
C LEU A 3 28.16 -86.50 -45.13
N SER A 4 28.73 -85.39 -45.37
CA SER A 4 28.92 -84.36 -44.32
C SER A 4 27.69 -83.52 -44.10
N HIS A 5 27.19 -83.57 -42.89
CA HIS A 5 26.13 -82.72 -42.39
C HIS A 5 26.69 -81.38 -41.92
N ARG A 6 26.13 -80.29 -42.40
CA ARG A 6 26.30 -78.96 -41.84
C ARG A 6 25.04 -78.58 -41.04
N PRO A 7 25.14 -78.05 -39.84
CA PRO A 7 23.97 -77.43 -39.08
C PRO A 7 23.80 -76.01 -39.53
N ALA A 8 22.52 -75.61 -39.64
CA ALA A 8 22.04 -74.26 -39.90
C ALA A 8 22.15 -73.40 -38.69
N LEU A 9 22.65 -72.16 -38.80
CA LEU A 9 22.64 -71.11 -37.82
C LEU A 9 21.29 -70.42 -37.83
N GLY A 10 20.56 -70.57 -36.70
CA GLY A 10 19.33 -69.83 -36.41
C GLY A 10 19.66 -68.41 -35.99
N ALA A 11 19.19 -67.45 -36.75
CA ALA A 11 19.23 -66.02 -36.36
C ALA A 11 18.06 -65.67 -35.38
N SER A 12 18.43 -65.40 -34.17
CA SER A 12 17.47 -64.88 -33.19
C SER A 12 17.26 -63.36 -33.37
N LEU A 13 16.08 -63.00 -33.84
CA LEU A 13 15.62 -61.60 -33.85
C LEU A 13 15.18 -61.17 -32.42
N LEU A 14 15.92 -60.23 -31.81
CA LEU A 14 15.54 -59.53 -30.59
C LEU A 14 14.54 -58.44 -30.93
N PRO A 15 13.46 -58.23 -30.20
CA PRO A 15 12.55 -57.11 -30.40
C PRO A 15 13.17 -55.80 -29.91
N LEU A 16 13.21 -54.79 -30.77
CA LEU A 16 13.50 -53.40 -30.38
C LEU A 16 12.34 -52.90 -29.51
N ALA A 17 12.62 -52.71 -28.22
CA ALA A 17 11.73 -51.96 -27.30
C ALA A 17 11.79 -50.47 -27.64
N ALA A 18 10.71 -49.95 -28.24
CA ALA A 18 10.54 -48.51 -28.44
C ALA A 18 10.28 -47.85 -27.11
N TRP A 19 11.25 -47.12 -26.62
CA TRP A 19 11.07 -46.22 -25.45
C TRP A 19 10.37 -44.94 -25.94
N THR A 20 9.06 -44.82 -25.69
CA THR A 20 8.33 -43.57 -25.83
C THR A 20 8.77 -42.67 -24.69
N ALA A 21 9.60 -41.66 -24.98
CA ALA A 21 9.90 -40.58 -24.02
C ALA A 21 8.67 -39.75 -23.79
N LEU A 22 8.07 -39.92 -22.62
CA LEU A 22 6.97 -39.05 -22.10
C LEU A 22 7.61 -37.71 -21.76
N THR A 23 7.54 -36.74 -22.66
CA THR A 23 7.90 -35.34 -22.37
C THR A 23 6.87 -34.77 -21.37
N VAL A 24 7.26 -34.74 -20.10
CA VAL A 24 6.52 -33.99 -19.08
C VAL A 24 6.67 -32.51 -19.40
N LEU A 25 5.63 -31.90 -19.99
CA LEU A 25 5.53 -30.44 -20.07
C LEU A 25 5.40 -29.92 -18.64
N THR A 26 6.50 -29.47 -18.05
CA THR A 26 6.44 -28.65 -16.85
C THR A 26 5.76 -27.35 -17.21
N PRO A 27 4.65 -26.96 -16.52
CA PRO A 27 4.05 -25.65 -16.73
C PRO A 27 5.10 -24.57 -16.45
N PRO A 28 5.15 -23.48 -17.24
CA PRO A 28 6.08 -22.40 -16.97
C PRO A 28 5.82 -21.90 -15.54
N ALA A 29 6.87 -21.91 -14.72
CA ALA A 29 6.81 -21.33 -13.38
C ALA A 29 6.22 -19.93 -13.51
N ALA A 30 5.09 -19.67 -12.82
CA ALA A 30 4.49 -18.35 -12.76
C ALA A 30 5.58 -17.38 -12.31
N ARG A 31 6.06 -16.57 -13.25
CA ARG A 31 7.04 -15.53 -12.98
C ARG A 31 6.39 -14.61 -11.97
N ALA A 32 6.89 -14.59 -10.73
CA ALA A 32 6.42 -13.64 -9.72
C ALA A 32 6.47 -12.26 -10.35
N GLU A 33 5.30 -11.65 -10.59
CA GLU A 33 5.22 -10.31 -11.18
C GLU A 33 5.91 -9.36 -10.21
N MET A 34 7.01 -8.77 -10.65
CA MET A 34 7.73 -7.80 -9.83
C MET A 34 6.83 -6.61 -9.54
N ALA A 35 6.77 -6.22 -8.27
CA ALA A 35 6.06 -5.01 -7.88
C ALA A 35 6.60 -3.80 -8.67
N PRO A 36 5.73 -2.92 -9.19
CA PRO A 36 6.18 -1.75 -9.94
C PRO A 36 7.01 -0.82 -9.06
N ALA A 37 8.05 -0.25 -9.65
CA ALA A 37 8.83 0.80 -8.98
C ALA A 37 7.97 2.07 -8.89
N LEU A 38 7.70 2.55 -7.69
CA LEU A 38 6.79 3.66 -7.40
C LEU A 38 7.48 4.78 -6.66
N LEU A 39 7.03 6.02 -6.89
CA LEU A 39 7.31 7.14 -6.00
C LEU A 39 6.60 6.91 -4.66
N LEU A 40 7.35 7.03 -3.54
CA LEU A 40 6.87 6.74 -2.19
C LEU A 40 7.02 7.97 -1.30
N ALA A 41 5.96 8.29 -0.54
CA ALA A 41 5.95 9.42 0.37
C ALA A 41 6.78 9.15 1.64
N ARG A 42 7.47 10.21 2.12
CA ARG A 42 8.03 10.32 3.47
C ARG A 42 7.01 10.97 4.40
N ASP A 43 7.26 10.99 5.69
CA ASP A 43 6.43 11.73 6.64
C ASP A 43 6.83 13.22 6.63
N TRP A 44 5.82 14.10 6.59
CA TRP A 44 6.01 15.55 6.71
C TRP A 44 6.24 15.94 8.17
N THR A 45 7.17 16.86 8.39
CA THR A 45 7.43 17.41 9.74
C THR A 45 6.52 18.62 9.97
N PRO A 46 5.69 18.63 11.02
CA PRO A 46 4.88 19.79 11.39
C PRO A 46 5.75 21.05 11.55
N GLY A 47 5.20 22.20 11.15
CA GLY A 47 5.90 23.49 11.22
C GLY A 47 6.90 23.77 10.07
N ARG A 48 7.24 22.77 9.26
CA ARG A 48 8.03 22.98 8.04
C ARG A 48 7.25 23.82 7.03
N SER A 49 7.92 24.76 6.34
CA SER A 49 7.31 25.54 5.27
C SER A 49 6.92 24.67 4.08
N PRO A 50 5.66 24.78 3.56
CA PRO A 50 5.20 24.06 2.39
C PRO A 50 5.56 24.76 1.07
N GLN A 51 6.33 25.84 1.10
CA GLN A 51 6.73 26.56 -0.11
C GLN A 51 7.46 25.65 -1.10
N GLY A 52 7.11 25.78 -2.39
CA GLY A 52 7.64 24.92 -3.45
C GLY A 52 6.94 23.57 -3.58
N PHE A 53 5.91 23.30 -2.77
CA PHE A 53 5.09 22.10 -2.87
C PHE A 53 3.68 22.43 -3.38
N LEU A 54 3.12 21.51 -4.17
CA LEU A 54 1.70 21.39 -4.41
C LEU A 54 1.14 20.38 -3.40
N VAL A 55 -0.02 20.71 -2.87
CA VAL A 55 -0.65 19.93 -1.80
C VAL A 55 -1.99 19.41 -2.27
N SER A 56 -2.29 18.17 -1.96
CA SER A 56 -3.55 17.51 -2.25
C SER A 56 -4.07 16.76 -1.04
N GLU A 57 -5.34 16.40 -1.07
CA GLU A 57 -5.89 15.43 -0.14
C GLU A 57 -5.24 14.07 -0.34
N LYS A 58 -4.99 13.37 0.76
CA LYS A 58 -4.58 11.98 0.79
C LYS A 58 -5.81 11.08 0.90
N PHE A 59 -6.13 10.40 -0.18
CA PHE A 59 -7.25 9.47 -0.22
C PHE A 59 -6.91 8.14 0.48
N ASP A 60 -7.85 7.62 1.26
CA ASP A 60 -7.77 6.29 1.89
C ASP A 60 -8.52 5.29 1.02
N GLY A 61 -7.81 4.75 0.04
CA GLY A 61 -8.30 3.77 -0.92
C GLY A 61 -7.25 2.71 -1.21
N VAL A 62 -7.24 2.18 -2.42
CA VAL A 62 -6.27 1.19 -2.87
C VAL A 62 -5.50 1.73 -4.06
N ARG A 63 -4.19 2.01 -3.85
CA ARG A 63 -3.32 2.50 -4.93
C ARG A 63 -3.21 1.48 -6.04
N ALA A 64 -3.44 1.93 -7.25
CA ALA A 64 -3.33 1.15 -8.47
C ALA A 64 -2.57 1.93 -9.55
N LEU A 65 -1.76 1.20 -10.32
CA LEU A 65 -1.09 1.69 -11.51
C LEU A 65 -1.78 1.17 -12.74
N TRP A 66 -2.04 2.07 -13.66
CA TRP A 66 -2.42 1.79 -15.03
C TRP A 66 -1.21 1.97 -15.94
N ASP A 67 -0.80 0.95 -16.66
CA ASP A 67 0.36 0.97 -17.57
C ASP A 67 -0.02 1.26 -19.04
N GLY A 68 -1.27 1.65 -19.29
CA GLY A 68 -1.84 1.80 -20.64
C GLY A 68 -2.54 0.55 -21.16
N ARG A 69 -2.49 -0.58 -20.43
CA ARG A 69 -3.09 -1.87 -20.81
C ARG A 69 -3.68 -2.64 -19.62
N GLN A 70 -3.01 -2.61 -18.47
CA GLN A 70 -3.39 -3.34 -17.29
C GLN A 70 -3.37 -2.44 -16.06
N LEU A 71 -4.35 -2.63 -15.19
CA LEU A 71 -4.40 -1.99 -13.89
C LEU A 71 -3.78 -2.96 -12.86
N ARG A 72 -2.77 -2.48 -12.11
CA ARG A 72 -2.01 -3.29 -11.17
C ARG A 72 -2.03 -2.70 -9.77
N PHE A 73 -2.11 -3.55 -8.78
CA PHE A 73 -1.86 -3.16 -7.39
C PHE A 73 -0.41 -2.73 -7.18
N ARG A 74 -0.18 -1.94 -6.15
CA ARG A 74 1.17 -1.58 -5.70
C ARG A 74 2.11 -2.79 -5.51
N GLY A 75 1.57 -3.94 -5.11
CA GLY A 75 2.31 -5.19 -4.94
C GLY A 75 2.59 -5.95 -6.24
N GLY A 76 2.16 -5.45 -7.42
CA GLY A 76 2.37 -6.04 -8.74
C GLY A 76 1.22 -6.89 -9.28
N GLY A 77 0.35 -7.40 -8.42
CA GLY A 77 -0.80 -8.20 -8.86
C GLY A 77 -1.78 -7.40 -9.73
N VAL A 78 -2.41 -8.07 -10.69
CA VAL A 78 -3.40 -7.44 -11.58
C VAL A 78 -4.72 -7.19 -10.85
N VAL A 79 -5.29 -6.01 -11.05
CA VAL A 79 -6.65 -5.69 -10.57
C VAL A 79 -7.67 -6.27 -11.53
N SER A 80 -8.53 -7.15 -11.06
CA SER A 80 -9.64 -7.73 -11.83
C SER A 80 -10.78 -6.70 -11.99
N ALA A 81 -10.52 -5.65 -12.79
CA ALA A 81 -11.50 -4.61 -13.07
C ALA A 81 -12.39 -4.97 -14.27
N PRO A 82 -13.65 -4.46 -14.34
CA PRO A 82 -14.54 -4.66 -15.48
C PRO A 82 -13.94 -4.17 -16.79
N ALA A 83 -14.19 -4.87 -17.89
CA ALA A 83 -13.74 -4.45 -19.21
C ALA A 83 -14.21 -3.04 -19.59
N TRP A 84 -15.44 -2.67 -19.21
CA TRP A 84 -15.98 -1.32 -19.45
C TRP A 84 -15.22 -0.23 -18.67
N PHE A 85 -14.69 -0.54 -17.49
CA PHE A 85 -13.87 0.38 -16.69
C PHE A 85 -12.49 0.58 -17.36
N LEU A 86 -11.83 -0.52 -17.71
CA LEU A 86 -10.50 -0.50 -18.34
C LEU A 86 -10.53 0.17 -19.73
N ALA A 87 -11.59 -0.05 -20.52
CA ALA A 87 -11.74 0.53 -21.85
C ALA A 87 -11.89 2.07 -21.87
N ARG A 88 -12.22 2.68 -20.71
CA ARG A 88 -12.32 4.14 -20.54
C ARG A 88 -11.01 4.79 -20.13
N LEU A 89 -10.03 4.00 -19.69
CA LEU A 89 -8.74 4.55 -19.31
C LEU A 89 -7.90 4.93 -20.55
N PRO A 90 -7.16 6.04 -20.49
CA PRO A 90 -6.32 6.48 -21.60
C PRO A 90 -5.13 5.53 -21.80
N ARG A 91 -4.43 5.67 -22.92
CA ARG A 91 -3.19 4.90 -23.17
C ARG A 91 -2.01 5.35 -22.32
N GLN A 92 -2.08 6.57 -21.77
CA GLN A 92 -1.06 7.12 -20.88
C GLN A 92 -1.02 6.33 -19.57
N ALA A 93 0.18 6.05 -19.08
CA ALA A 93 0.35 5.46 -17.76
C ALA A 93 -0.15 6.41 -16.66
N LEU A 94 -0.87 5.87 -15.68
CA LEU A 94 -1.47 6.63 -14.57
C LEU A 94 -1.12 5.95 -13.25
N ASP A 95 -0.90 6.77 -12.22
CA ASP A 95 -0.80 6.32 -10.84
C ASP A 95 -1.88 7.04 -10.02
N GLY A 96 -2.68 6.28 -9.32
CA GLY A 96 -3.85 6.82 -8.64
C GLY A 96 -4.38 5.90 -7.55
N GLU A 97 -5.46 6.35 -6.93
CA GLU A 97 -6.17 5.64 -5.88
C GLU A 97 -7.56 5.18 -6.36
N LEU A 98 -7.86 3.89 -6.27
CA LEU A 98 -9.22 3.36 -6.40
C LEU A 98 -9.97 3.67 -5.10
N TRP A 99 -11.05 4.45 -5.18
CA TRP A 99 -11.68 5.07 -4.04
C TRP A 99 -13.21 5.07 -4.13
N LEU A 100 -13.89 4.90 -3.00
CA LEU A 100 -15.37 4.86 -2.91
C LEU A 100 -15.97 6.01 -2.10
N GLY A 101 -15.14 6.80 -1.42
CA GLY A 101 -15.59 7.86 -0.51
C GLY A 101 -14.84 7.83 0.81
N HIS A 102 -14.98 8.88 1.60
CA HIS A 102 -14.40 8.96 2.94
C HIS A 102 -14.95 7.84 3.83
N GLY A 103 -14.07 7.23 4.65
CA GLY A 103 -14.42 6.15 5.58
C GLY A 103 -14.82 4.81 4.93
N ARG A 104 -14.68 4.67 3.59
CA ARG A 104 -15.10 3.47 2.86
C ARG A 104 -13.94 2.61 2.37
N PHE A 105 -12.78 2.70 3.02
CA PHE A 105 -11.62 1.88 2.68
C PHE A 105 -11.91 0.37 2.72
N ASP A 106 -12.60 -0.10 3.77
CA ASP A 106 -12.91 -1.52 3.93
C ASP A 106 -13.81 -2.04 2.79
N GLU A 107 -14.74 -1.20 2.28
CA GLU A 107 -15.61 -1.56 1.16
C GLU A 107 -14.81 -1.68 -0.15
N VAL A 108 -13.99 -0.69 -0.51
CA VAL A 108 -13.17 -0.76 -1.73
C VAL A 108 -12.15 -1.89 -1.64
N SER A 109 -11.54 -2.08 -0.49
CA SER A 109 -10.60 -3.18 -0.25
C SER A 109 -11.27 -4.56 -0.37
N ALA A 110 -12.48 -4.72 0.16
CA ALA A 110 -13.25 -5.95 0.04
C ALA A 110 -13.68 -6.22 -1.42
N LEU A 111 -14.16 -5.19 -2.14
CA LEU A 111 -14.51 -5.26 -3.56
C LEU A 111 -13.33 -5.80 -4.38
N LEU A 112 -12.16 -5.19 -4.21
CA LEU A 112 -10.97 -5.55 -4.98
C LEU A 112 -10.40 -6.93 -4.62
N ARG A 113 -10.51 -7.35 -3.36
CA ARG A 113 -10.10 -8.70 -2.92
C ARG A 113 -10.99 -9.81 -3.45
N ARG A 114 -12.29 -9.56 -3.65
CA ARG A 114 -13.18 -10.54 -4.30
C ARG A 114 -12.75 -10.85 -5.73
N GLY A 115 -12.11 -9.89 -6.40
CA GLY A 115 -11.60 -10.08 -7.75
C GLY A 115 -12.68 -10.35 -8.80
N ASP A 116 -13.95 -10.00 -8.51
CA ASP A 116 -15.07 -10.18 -9.43
C ASP A 116 -15.26 -8.93 -10.30
N PRO A 117 -14.98 -8.99 -11.61
CA PRO A 117 -15.20 -7.85 -12.51
C PRO A 117 -16.68 -7.57 -12.78
N GLN A 118 -17.60 -8.46 -12.36
CA GLN A 118 -19.04 -8.25 -12.52
C GLN A 118 -19.67 -7.61 -11.26
N ASP A 119 -18.92 -7.43 -10.17
CA ASP A 119 -19.43 -6.82 -8.95
C ASP A 119 -19.98 -5.41 -9.23
N PRO A 120 -21.27 -5.15 -8.91
CA PRO A 120 -21.91 -3.87 -9.18
C PRO A 120 -21.27 -2.69 -8.44
N GLY A 121 -20.49 -2.95 -7.37
CA GLY A 121 -19.74 -1.93 -6.62
C GLY A 121 -18.76 -1.15 -7.47
N TRP A 122 -18.28 -1.72 -8.58
CA TRP A 122 -17.42 -1.01 -9.53
C TRP A 122 -18.04 0.26 -10.13
N ARG A 123 -19.38 0.36 -10.17
CA ARG A 123 -20.08 1.55 -10.67
C ARG A 123 -19.85 2.79 -9.81
N ALA A 124 -19.53 2.60 -8.53
CA ALA A 124 -19.23 3.69 -7.60
C ALA A 124 -17.72 3.98 -7.45
N VAL A 125 -16.85 3.08 -7.92
CA VAL A 125 -15.40 3.28 -7.81
C VAL A 125 -14.96 4.46 -8.67
N GLN A 126 -14.22 5.39 -8.06
CA GLN A 126 -13.47 6.42 -8.76
C GLN A 126 -12.00 6.04 -8.81
N TYR A 127 -11.33 6.33 -9.93
CA TYR A 127 -9.89 6.28 -10.04
C TYR A 127 -9.34 7.70 -9.96
N ARG A 128 -8.80 8.05 -8.77
CA ARG A 128 -8.28 9.38 -8.45
C ARG A 128 -6.80 9.44 -8.80
N VAL A 129 -6.50 10.04 -9.95
CA VAL A 129 -5.14 10.12 -10.52
C VAL A 129 -4.38 11.28 -9.89
N PHE A 130 -3.19 10.99 -9.39
CA PHE A 130 -2.31 11.97 -8.75
C PHE A 130 -0.91 12.03 -9.37
N GLU A 131 -0.55 11.11 -10.28
CA GLU A 131 0.77 11.12 -10.93
C GLU A 131 0.72 10.50 -12.32
N LEU A 132 1.62 10.97 -13.20
CA LEU A 132 1.92 10.38 -14.51
C LEU A 132 3.32 9.77 -14.47
N PRO A 133 3.45 8.44 -14.24
CA PRO A 133 4.75 7.79 -14.26
C PRO A 133 5.50 8.06 -15.57
N ASP A 134 6.79 8.34 -15.44
CA ASP A 134 7.73 8.55 -16.55
C ASP A 134 7.36 9.73 -17.50
N ALA A 135 6.36 10.54 -17.18
CA ALA A 135 6.09 11.77 -17.94
C ALA A 135 7.18 12.82 -17.66
N PRO A 136 7.63 13.55 -18.68
CA PRO A 136 8.69 14.55 -18.54
C PRO A 136 8.21 15.78 -17.76
N GLY A 137 9.18 16.56 -17.27
CA GLY A 137 8.97 17.81 -16.59
C GLY A 137 8.80 17.71 -15.08
N GLY A 138 8.57 18.86 -14.44
CA GLY A 138 8.29 18.94 -13.02
C GLY A 138 6.87 18.50 -12.67
N PHE A 139 6.61 18.23 -11.38
CA PHE A 139 5.29 17.76 -10.96
C PHE A 139 4.15 18.75 -11.30
N ALA A 140 4.38 20.05 -11.20
CA ALA A 140 3.36 21.03 -11.58
C ALA A 140 2.88 20.89 -13.03
N GLN A 141 3.81 20.58 -13.94
CA GLN A 141 3.48 20.33 -15.35
C GLN A 141 2.69 19.01 -15.50
N ARG A 142 3.11 17.95 -14.80
CA ARG A 142 2.39 16.67 -14.82
C ARG A 142 1.00 16.78 -14.20
N ALA A 143 0.83 17.55 -13.12
CA ALA A 143 -0.49 17.84 -12.54
C ALA A 143 -1.44 18.51 -13.54
N SER A 144 -0.98 19.53 -14.25
CA SER A 144 -1.76 20.16 -15.33
C SER A 144 -2.07 19.20 -16.49
N GLN A 145 -1.14 18.30 -16.82
CA GLN A 145 -1.38 17.25 -17.82
C GLN A 145 -2.44 16.25 -17.36
N ILE A 146 -2.46 15.88 -16.05
CA ILE A 146 -3.51 15.03 -15.47
C ILE A 146 -4.88 15.70 -15.62
N GLU A 147 -4.99 16.97 -15.24
CA GLU A 147 -6.23 17.72 -15.37
C GLU A 147 -6.75 17.75 -16.82
N ALA A 148 -5.88 18.06 -17.77
CA ALA A 148 -6.22 18.09 -19.20
C ALA A 148 -6.64 16.70 -19.71
N LEU A 149 -5.92 15.63 -19.31
CA LEU A 149 -6.20 14.26 -19.70
C LEU A 149 -7.57 13.80 -19.17
N VAL A 150 -7.86 14.08 -17.91
CA VAL A 150 -9.13 13.73 -17.27
C VAL A 150 -10.29 14.49 -17.92
N ALA A 151 -10.11 15.79 -18.16
CA ALA A 151 -11.11 16.62 -18.86
C ALA A 151 -11.41 16.09 -20.27
N ALA A 152 -10.37 15.71 -21.03
CA ALA A 152 -10.52 15.16 -22.38
C ALA A 152 -11.19 13.76 -22.38
N THR A 153 -10.99 12.98 -21.32
CA THR A 153 -11.62 11.65 -21.17
C THR A 153 -13.12 11.77 -20.89
N ALA A 154 -13.57 12.84 -20.27
CA ALA A 154 -14.95 13.16 -19.96
C ALA A 154 -15.72 11.99 -19.31
N TRP A 155 -15.08 11.33 -18.33
CA TRP A 155 -15.64 10.18 -17.63
C TRP A 155 -15.64 10.40 -16.09
N PRO A 156 -16.81 10.41 -15.44
CA PRO A 156 -16.93 10.81 -14.03
C PRO A 156 -16.16 9.95 -13.04
N GLN A 157 -15.79 8.70 -13.40
CA GLN A 157 -15.03 7.83 -12.54
C GLN A 157 -13.51 8.02 -12.65
N LEU A 158 -13.03 8.74 -13.68
CA LEU A 158 -11.63 9.17 -13.77
C LEU A 158 -11.54 10.61 -13.25
N VAL A 159 -10.84 10.82 -12.16
CA VAL A 159 -10.80 12.10 -11.44
C VAL A 159 -9.36 12.54 -11.24
N ALA A 160 -9.03 13.77 -11.67
CA ALA A 160 -7.77 14.38 -11.32
C ALA A 160 -7.76 14.79 -9.84
N VAL A 161 -6.72 14.43 -9.12
CA VAL A 161 -6.56 14.90 -7.73
C VAL A 161 -6.16 16.36 -7.75
N ALA A 162 -7.02 17.22 -7.22
CA ALA A 162 -6.79 18.66 -7.17
C ALA A 162 -5.51 18.98 -6.39
N GLN A 163 -4.66 19.81 -6.97
CA GLN A 163 -3.40 20.26 -6.40
C GLN A 163 -3.49 21.75 -6.12
N ARG A 164 -3.04 22.19 -4.95
CA ARG A 164 -3.03 23.61 -4.60
C ARG A 164 -1.75 24.01 -3.85
N PRO A 165 -1.20 25.21 -4.08
CA PRO A 165 -0.11 25.71 -3.24
C PRO A 165 -0.65 26.11 -1.86
N MET A 166 0.22 26.03 -0.85
CA MET A 166 -0.08 26.53 0.49
C MET A 166 0.82 27.73 0.80
N ALA A 167 0.24 28.74 1.44
CA ALA A 167 0.95 29.97 1.77
C ALA A 167 2.06 29.71 2.81
N ASP A 168 1.72 28.98 3.87
CA ASP A 168 2.61 28.71 5.00
C ASP A 168 2.18 27.45 5.77
N ALA A 169 2.92 27.16 6.85
CA ALA A 169 2.64 25.99 7.70
C ALA A 169 1.30 26.08 8.44
N THR A 170 0.83 27.30 8.75
CA THR A 170 -0.48 27.51 9.42
C THR A 170 -1.62 27.17 8.49
N ALA A 171 -1.60 27.68 7.25
CA ALA A 171 -2.59 27.35 6.23
C ALA A 171 -2.59 25.85 5.90
N LEU A 172 -1.40 25.22 5.86
CA LEU A 172 -1.29 23.78 5.68
C LEU A 172 -1.93 22.99 6.81
N GLN A 173 -1.73 23.41 8.07
CA GLN A 173 -2.34 22.77 9.22
C GLN A 173 -3.85 22.95 9.24
N GLN A 174 -4.36 24.16 8.96
CA GLN A 174 -5.78 24.42 8.86
C GLN A 174 -6.47 23.54 7.82
N TRP A 175 -5.85 23.40 6.65
CA TRP A 175 -6.42 22.52 5.63
C TRP A 175 -6.34 21.04 6.02
N LEU A 176 -5.30 20.59 6.72
CA LEU A 176 -5.27 19.24 7.28
C LEU A 176 -6.46 19.01 8.20
N ASP A 177 -6.74 19.96 9.11
CA ASP A 177 -7.83 19.87 10.08
C ASP A 177 -9.19 19.83 9.38
N GLU A 178 -9.39 20.64 8.32
CA GLU A 178 -10.60 20.64 7.49
C GLU A 178 -10.81 19.28 6.80
N VAL A 179 -9.76 18.73 6.18
CA VAL A 179 -9.83 17.44 5.48
C VAL A 179 -10.16 16.32 6.47
N VAL A 180 -9.54 16.33 7.65
CA VAL A 180 -9.78 15.33 8.68
C VAL A 180 -11.20 15.46 9.26
N ALA A 181 -11.69 16.67 9.49
CA ALA A 181 -13.07 16.93 9.94
C ALA A 181 -14.11 16.43 8.92
N ALA A 182 -13.77 16.46 7.62
CA ALA A 182 -14.60 15.91 6.55
C ALA A 182 -14.46 14.38 6.38
N GLY A 183 -13.66 13.71 7.22
CA GLY A 183 -13.44 12.26 7.18
C GLY A 183 -12.29 11.81 6.27
N GLY A 184 -11.48 12.75 5.77
CA GLY A 184 -10.30 12.46 4.98
C GLY A 184 -9.12 11.95 5.82
N GLU A 185 -8.14 11.31 5.18
CA GLU A 185 -6.99 10.67 5.84
C GLU A 185 -5.88 11.68 6.21
N GLY A 186 -5.77 12.77 5.46
CA GLY A 186 -4.71 13.75 5.58
C GLY A 186 -4.35 14.39 4.25
N LEU A 187 -3.10 14.85 4.14
CA LEU A 187 -2.59 15.56 2.96
C LEU A 187 -1.38 14.85 2.35
N VAL A 188 -1.14 15.13 1.07
CA VAL A 188 0.08 14.79 0.34
C VAL A 188 0.71 16.08 -0.16
N LEU A 189 2.02 16.24 0.03
CA LEU A 189 2.80 17.37 -0.48
C LEU A 189 3.78 16.83 -1.52
N HIS A 190 3.71 17.34 -2.73
CA HIS A 190 4.60 16.99 -3.82
C HIS A 190 5.37 18.22 -4.31
N ARG A 191 6.69 18.16 -4.36
CA ARG A 191 7.51 19.27 -4.84
C ARG A 191 7.14 19.62 -6.28
N ALA A 192 6.78 20.87 -6.51
CA ALA A 192 6.24 21.34 -7.79
C ALA A 192 7.22 21.18 -8.95
N ASP A 193 8.52 21.35 -8.69
CA ASP A 193 9.62 21.26 -9.67
C ASP A 193 10.19 19.82 -9.82
N ALA A 194 9.76 18.87 -8.98
CA ALA A 194 10.36 17.54 -8.97
C ALA A 194 10.03 16.74 -10.24
N VAL A 195 11.05 16.23 -10.90
CA VAL A 195 10.91 15.21 -11.93
C VAL A 195 10.39 13.90 -11.32
N TYR A 196 9.73 13.06 -12.13
CA TYR A 196 9.29 11.75 -11.65
C TYR A 196 10.48 10.89 -11.26
N GLN A 197 10.45 10.32 -10.05
CA GLN A 197 11.51 9.49 -9.53
C GLN A 197 10.94 8.45 -8.57
N THR A 198 11.26 7.19 -8.76
CA THR A 198 10.79 6.10 -7.89
C THR A 198 11.53 6.05 -6.55
N GLY A 199 10.94 5.39 -5.57
CA GLY A 199 11.51 5.27 -4.23
C GLY A 199 11.11 6.41 -3.29
N ARG A 200 11.79 6.51 -2.14
CA ARG A 200 11.55 7.55 -1.12
C ARG A 200 12.53 8.69 -1.31
N THR A 201 12.03 9.82 -1.76
CA THR A 201 12.82 11.03 -2.01
C THR A 201 12.28 12.20 -1.18
N GLU A 202 12.95 13.36 -1.25
CA GLU A 202 12.45 14.63 -0.70
C GLU A 202 11.41 15.31 -1.62
N ALA A 203 10.90 14.59 -2.63
CA ALA A 203 9.91 15.11 -3.56
C ALA A 203 8.46 14.90 -3.08
N LEU A 204 8.20 13.84 -2.30
CA LEU A 204 6.84 13.48 -1.89
C LEU A 204 6.75 13.22 -0.40
N PHE A 205 5.80 13.89 0.25
CA PHE A 205 5.52 13.74 1.67
C PHE A 205 4.03 13.47 1.91
N LYS A 206 3.72 12.77 3.00
CA LYS A 206 2.39 12.62 3.55
C LYS A 206 2.31 13.35 4.88
N PHE A 207 1.23 14.08 5.10
CA PHE A 207 0.93 14.78 6.33
C PHE A 207 -0.40 14.30 6.88
N LYS A 208 -0.36 13.64 8.03
CA LYS A 208 -1.53 13.07 8.69
C LYS A 208 -1.65 13.64 10.10
N PRO A 209 -2.87 13.74 10.65
CA PRO A 209 -3.03 14.10 12.04
C PRO A 209 -2.32 13.06 12.90
N VAL A 210 -1.56 13.53 13.86
CA VAL A 210 -1.05 12.69 14.94
C VAL A 210 -2.01 12.88 16.10
N GLN A 211 -2.83 11.88 16.35
CA GLN A 211 -3.64 11.80 17.56
C GLN A 211 -2.78 11.18 18.65
N ASP A 212 -2.82 11.73 19.84
CA ASP A 212 -2.20 11.16 21.02
C ASP A 212 -3.19 11.10 22.18
N ALA A 213 -3.02 10.10 23.02
CA ALA A 213 -3.81 9.92 24.23
C ALA A 213 -2.99 9.16 25.27
N GLU A 214 -3.58 9.01 26.44
CA GLU A 214 -2.98 8.32 27.53
C GLU A 214 -3.55 6.91 27.69
N ALA A 215 -2.71 6.01 28.19
CA ALA A 215 -3.09 4.66 28.55
C ALA A 215 -2.30 4.19 29.76
N VAL A 216 -2.83 3.22 30.47
CA VAL A 216 -2.15 2.57 31.58
C VAL A 216 -1.67 1.18 31.16
N VAL A 217 -0.41 0.85 31.45
CA VAL A 217 0.13 -0.48 31.26
C VAL A 217 -0.60 -1.44 32.21
N ILE A 218 -1.20 -2.49 31.63
CA ILE A 218 -1.93 -3.54 32.37
C ILE A 218 -1.31 -4.92 32.23
N GLY A 219 -0.20 -5.01 31.49
CA GLY A 219 0.54 -6.28 31.28
C GLY A 219 1.52 -6.17 30.13
N HIS A 220 2.12 -7.31 29.80
CA HIS A 220 3.13 -7.44 28.76
C HIS A 220 2.78 -8.60 27.83
N ALA A 221 3.14 -8.46 26.56
CA ALA A 221 3.06 -9.53 25.57
C ALA A 221 4.48 -9.98 25.18
N PRO A 222 4.73 -11.29 25.00
CA PRO A 222 6.04 -11.80 24.63
C PRO A 222 6.46 -11.32 23.24
N GLY A 223 7.76 -11.13 23.07
CA GLY A 223 8.36 -10.83 21.78
C GLY A 223 8.57 -12.07 20.91
N HIS A 224 8.62 -11.87 19.59
CA HIS A 224 8.89 -12.90 18.61
C HIS A 224 10.09 -12.52 17.74
N GLY A 225 10.70 -13.51 17.07
CA GLY A 225 11.85 -13.28 16.19
C GLY A 225 13.02 -12.66 16.93
N LYS A 226 13.51 -11.51 16.51
CA LYS A 226 14.64 -10.82 17.15
C LYS A 226 14.37 -10.36 18.59
N TYR A 227 13.13 -10.37 19.05
CA TYR A 227 12.73 -10.00 20.40
C TYR A 227 12.33 -11.22 21.26
N ALA A 228 12.63 -12.45 20.82
CA ALA A 228 12.39 -13.65 21.63
C ALA A 228 13.06 -13.51 22.99
N GLY A 229 12.34 -13.87 24.07
CA GLY A 229 12.83 -13.73 25.45
C GLY A 229 12.74 -12.31 26.05
N GLN A 230 12.20 -11.34 25.29
CA GLN A 230 11.96 -9.96 25.74
C GLN A 230 10.48 -9.60 25.57
N VAL A 231 10.09 -8.41 26.04
CA VAL A 231 8.74 -7.88 25.79
C VAL A 231 8.60 -7.43 24.34
N GLY A 232 7.62 -8.00 23.64
CA GLY A 232 7.23 -7.62 22.29
C GLY A 232 6.35 -6.37 22.26
N ALA A 233 5.40 -6.27 23.20
CA ALA A 233 4.48 -5.14 23.33
C ALA A 233 4.02 -4.96 24.78
N LEU A 234 3.67 -3.74 25.15
CA LEU A 234 2.89 -3.46 26.35
C LEU A 234 1.41 -3.74 26.06
N ARG A 235 0.74 -4.39 26.98
CA ARG A 235 -0.72 -4.44 27.01
C ARG A 235 -1.20 -3.22 27.78
N VAL A 236 -1.97 -2.34 27.14
CA VAL A 236 -2.39 -1.09 27.71
C VAL A 236 -3.92 -0.95 27.71
N ARG A 237 -4.45 -0.13 28.62
CA ARG A 237 -5.85 0.29 28.66
C ARG A 237 -5.91 1.80 28.60
N ASN A 238 -6.63 2.35 27.61
CA ASN A 238 -6.86 3.81 27.52
C ASN A 238 -8.02 4.26 28.42
N ASP A 239 -8.24 5.58 28.51
CA ASP A 239 -9.28 6.17 29.36
C ASP A 239 -10.71 5.80 28.90
N ALA A 240 -10.90 5.40 27.64
CA ALA A 240 -12.15 4.84 27.13
C ALA A 240 -12.37 3.36 27.51
N GLY A 241 -11.46 2.76 28.29
CA GLY A 241 -11.51 1.36 28.72
C GLY A 241 -11.07 0.36 27.67
N GLN A 242 -10.65 0.79 26.49
CA GLN A 242 -10.22 -0.08 25.41
C GLN A 242 -8.84 -0.66 25.70
N VAL A 243 -8.68 -1.97 25.42
CA VAL A 243 -7.42 -2.70 25.62
C VAL A 243 -6.80 -3.05 24.29
N PHE A 244 -5.51 -2.72 24.12
CA PHE A 244 -4.75 -3.02 22.91
C PHE A 244 -3.27 -3.21 23.21
N LEU A 245 -2.50 -3.62 22.18
CA LEU A 245 -1.06 -3.84 22.27
C LEU A 245 -0.30 -2.63 21.73
N LEU A 246 0.71 -2.19 22.47
CA LEU A 246 1.58 -1.07 22.17
C LEU A 246 3.02 -1.59 22.02
N GLY A 247 3.38 -2.02 20.81
CA GLY A 247 4.70 -2.61 20.52
C GLY A 247 5.67 -1.67 19.80
N SER A 248 5.14 -0.70 19.04
CA SER A 248 5.93 0.33 18.39
C SER A 248 6.37 1.40 19.37
N GLY A 249 7.56 2.01 19.16
CA GLY A 249 8.09 3.07 20.01
C GLY A 249 8.81 2.58 21.28
N LEU A 250 8.75 1.29 21.61
CA LEU A 250 9.52 0.71 22.70
C LEU A 250 11.01 0.70 22.37
N LYS A 251 11.82 1.25 23.28
CA LYS A 251 13.29 1.15 23.23
C LYS A 251 13.74 -0.27 23.60
N ASP A 252 14.93 -0.69 23.16
CA ASP A 252 15.46 -2.01 23.49
C ASP A 252 15.68 -2.20 25.00
N SER A 253 16.01 -1.12 25.75
CA SER A 253 16.04 -1.15 27.21
C SER A 253 14.67 -1.50 27.81
N GLN A 254 13.59 -0.87 27.32
CA GLN A 254 12.22 -1.11 27.77
C GLN A 254 11.67 -2.49 27.36
N ARG A 255 12.32 -3.17 26.43
CA ARG A 255 12.01 -4.57 26.11
C ARG A 255 12.68 -5.56 27.05
N ARG A 256 13.90 -5.24 27.52
CA ARG A 256 14.64 -6.03 28.51
C ARG A 256 14.14 -5.82 29.93
N GLU A 257 13.86 -4.54 30.26
CA GLU A 257 13.31 -4.10 31.55
C GLU A 257 11.98 -3.39 31.28
N PRO A 258 10.87 -4.13 31.22
CA PRO A 258 9.59 -3.59 30.82
C PRO A 258 9.02 -2.61 31.83
N LEU A 259 8.31 -1.61 31.33
CA LEU A 259 7.59 -0.64 32.15
C LEU A 259 6.63 -1.39 33.10
N PRO A 260 6.62 -1.07 34.41
CA PRO A 260 5.75 -1.72 35.38
C PRO A 260 4.27 -1.61 35.04
N VAL A 261 3.48 -2.60 35.42
CA VAL A 261 2.00 -2.49 35.41
C VAL A 261 1.59 -1.32 36.28
N GLY A 262 0.62 -0.53 35.82
CA GLY A 262 0.22 0.73 36.44
C GLY A 262 0.92 1.97 35.87
N THR A 263 1.99 1.80 35.09
CA THR A 263 2.66 2.95 34.44
C THR A 263 1.74 3.62 33.44
N ARG A 264 1.57 4.95 33.55
CA ARG A 264 0.86 5.77 32.56
C ARG A 264 1.81 6.15 31.43
N VAL A 265 1.34 6.00 30.20
CA VAL A 265 2.10 6.28 28.98
C VAL A 265 1.28 7.13 28.03
N THR A 266 1.95 8.00 27.27
CA THR A 266 1.36 8.67 26.11
C THR A 266 1.68 7.87 24.87
N TYR A 267 0.69 7.59 24.04
CA TYR A 267 0.84 6.95 22.75
C TYR A 267 0.19 7.77 21.64
N SER A 268 0.73 7.68 20.45
CA SER A 268 0.09 8.23 19.25
C SER A 268 -0.53 7.12 18.41
N TRP A 269 -1.52 7.48 17.61
CA TRP A 269 -2.08 6.56 16.61
C TRP A 269 -2.50 7.30 15.34
N ARG A 270 -2.83 6.53 14.29
CA ARG A 270 -3.25 7.07 12.98
C ARG A 270 -4.54 6.39 12.53
N GLY A 271 -5.68 6.93 12.93
CA GLY A 271 -6.98 6.38 12.64
C GLY A 271 -7.37 5.19 13.54
N LEU A 272 -8.59 4.70 13.36
CA LEU A 272 -9.17 3.61 14.14
C LEU A 272 -9.41 2.37 13.27
N THR A 273 -9.45 1.20 13.91
CA THR A 273 -9.96 -0.03 13.27
C THR A 273 -11.47 0.04 13.14
N ALA A 274 -12.11 -0.89 12.40
CA ALA A 274 -13.55 -1.03 12.34
C ALA A 274 -14.19 -1.26 13.73
N THR A 275 -13.42 -1.78 14.70
CA THR A 275 -13.84 -1.97 16.09
C THR A 275 -13.50 -0.78 17.00
N GLY A 276 -13.04 0.35 16.43
CA GLY A 276 -12.72 1.57 17.17
C GLY A 276 -11.37 1.54 17.90
N LEU A 277 -10.53 0.51 17.73
CA LEU A 277 -9.21 0.46 18.37
C LEU A 277 -8.19 1.33 17.61
N PRO A 278 -7.22 1.94 18.32
CA PRO A 278 -6.14 2.72 17.69
C PRO A 278 -5.32 1.89 16.70
N ARG A 279 -5.21 2.38 15.45
CA ARG A 279 -4.34 1.78 14.41
C ARG A 279 -2.93 2.34 14.54
N PHE A 280 -1.92 1.47 14.37
CA PHE A 280 -0.50 1.84 14.41
C PHE A 280 -0.11 2.60 15.69
N ALA A 281 -0.68 2.17 16.82
CA ALA A 281 -0.37 2.76 18.10
C ALA A 281 1.13 2.67 18.41
N THR A 282 1.73 3.81 18.78
CA THR A 282 3.17 3.96 19.00
C THR A 282 3.42 4.66 20.33
N LEU A 283 4.23 4.08 21.20
CA LEU A 283 4.66 4.70 22.45
C LEU A 283 5.43 5.98 22.15
N LEU A 284 4.99 7.11 22.71
CA LEU A 284 5.70 8.39 22.62
C LEU A 284 6.56 8.64 23.86
N ARG A 285 5.98 8.52 25.04
CA ARG A 285 6.67 8.78 26.30
C ARG A 285 6.03 8.06 27.48
N VAL A 286 6.82 7.86 28.50
CA VAL A 286 6.34 7.45 29.83
C VAL A 286 5.98 8.71 30.60
N ARG A 287 4.84 8.71 31.30
CA ARG A 287 4.46 9.79 32.20
C ARG A 287 5.04 9.52 33.58
N GLU A 288 5.69 10.52 34.14
CA GLU A 288 6.11 10.45 35.53
C GLU A 288 4.89 10.60 36.46
N PRO A 289 4.88 9.90 37.61
CA PRO A 289 3.83 10.09 38.59
C PRO A 289 3.84 11.54 39.11
N GLY A 290 2.72 12.24 38.92
CA GLY A 290 2.53 13.61 39.48
C GLY A 290 2.45 14.76 38.47
N PHE A 291 2.40 14.46 37.15
CA PHE A 291 2.11 15.48 36.12
C PHE A 291 0.98 15.04 35.22
#